data_11f858e510eebf30cd534e384156e606
#
_entry.id   11f858e510eebf30cd534e384156e606
#
_cell.length_a   1.000
_cell.length_b   1.000
_cell.length_c   1.000
_cell.angle_alpha   90.00
_cell.angle_beta   90.00
_cell.angle_gamma   90.00
#
_symmetry.space_group_name_H-M   'P 1'
#
loop_
_entity.id
_entity.type
_entity.pdbx_description
1 polymer ?
#
loop_
_entity_poly.entity_id
_entity_poly.type
_entity_poly.pdbx_seq_one_letter_code
_entity_poly.pdbx_strand_id
1 'polypeptide(L)'
;MILPGKTIGILGGGQLGRMFAIAARKMGYRVHAFDPTPDCPTGQVADLEINAPYDDLEAANRFAQKVDIVTFEFENVPSQTLQLIERLKPVHPSPFVLDTTRHRLKEKDFLSSHGFPVAPYRAVRDLQQLVQAIEELNTPCILKTAEFGYDGKGQFKIQHPQQARQAWETLNCSLAVLEGFIAFEHEVSVIVARNHKHEVRTFPIFHNTHVNHILDLTISSPDPLPDLSVYVQQQALELGVQIAHQIDLIGVLCVEMFTVGNQVIVNELAPRPHNSGHLTFDACITSQFEQQLRAVCNLPLGETTLLRPAAMANLLGDIWLQAPDHQPRWYEALTDPTVKLHLYGKTHPQKGRKMGHLTSTASTPHEARDRVLRARQSLVHQS
;
A
#
# COMPACT_ATOMS: atom_id res chain seq x y z
N MET A 1 -14.47 11.85 18.38
CA MET A 1 -15.23 10.79 17.69
C MET A 1 -16.06 11.43 16.59
N ILE A 2 -15.92 10.92 15.37
CA ILE A 2 -16.68 11.36 14.18
C ILE A 2 -17.72 10.29 13.89
N LEU A 3 -19.00 10.59 14.05
CA LEU A 3 -20.11 9.63 13.94
C LEU A 3 -20.66 9.56 12.49
N PRO A 4 -21.36 8.47 12.12
CA PRO A 4 -22.10 8.39 10.86
C PRO A 4 -22.98 9.63 10.60
N GLY A 5 -23.13 9.99 9.33
CA GLY A 5 -23.76 11.25 8.89
C GLY A 5 -22.78 12.40 8.68
N LYS A 6 -21.55 12.30 9.19
CA LYS A 6 -20.45 13.25 8.98
C LYS A 6 -19.74 13.02 7.65
N THR A 7 -18.89 13.97 7.25
CA THR A 7 -18.18 13.97 5.96
C THR A 7 -16.71 13.72 6.17
N ILE A 8 -16.18 12.70 5.48
CA ILE A 8 -14.77 12.35 5.43
C ILE A 8 -14.14 12.95 4.18
N GLY A 9 -13.05 13.67 4.33
CA GLY A 9 -12.22 14.13 3.22
C GLY A 9 -11.13 13.12 2.89
N ILE A 10 -10.92 12.85 1.60
CA ILE A 10 -9.84 11.99 1.11
C ILE A 10 -8.93 12.80 0.21
N LEU A 11 -7.63 12.84 0.53
CA LEU A 11 -6.59 13.34 -0.35
C LEU A 11 -6.08 12.18 -1.21
N GLY A 12 -6.34 12.26 -2.50
CA GLY A 12 -6.06 11.20 -3.47
C GLY A 12 -7.33 10.61 -4.08
N GLY A 13 -7.27 10.40 -5.40
CA GLY A 13 -8.38 9.93 -6.21
C GLY A 13 -8.25 8.49 -6.70
N GLY A 14 -7.27 7.71 -6.21
CA GLY A 14 -6.97 6.37 -6.70
C GLY A 14 -7.92 5.28 -6.19
N GLN A 15 -7.50 4.04 -6.41
CA GLN A 15 -8.29 2.86 -6.03
C GLN A 15 -8.45 2.68 -4.53
N LEU A 16 -7.46 3.09 -3.73
CA LEU A 16 -7.52 2.94 -2.27
C LEU A 16 -8.59 3.87 -1.70
N GLY A 17 -8.62 5.12 -2.17
CA GLY A 17 -9.66 6.09 -1.85
C GLY A 17 -11.05 5.62 -2.30
N ARG A 18 -11.17 5.03 -3.50
CA ARG A 18 -12.43 4.43 -3.98
C ARG A 18 -12.95 3.35 -3.05
N MET A 19 -12.11 2.38 -2.68
CA MET A 19 -12.51 1.28 -1.80
C MET A 19 -12.80 1.77 -0.38
N PHE A 20 -12.05 2.76 0.10
CA PHE A 20 -12.34 3.42 1.37
C PHE A 20 -13.69 4.17 1.32
N ALA A 21 -13.95 4.91 0.25
CA ALA A 21 -15.23 5.63 0.08
C ALA A 21 -16.42 4.67 0.09
N ILE A 22 -16.31 3.51 -0.59
CA ILE A 22 -17.36 2.47 -0.56
C ILE A 22 -17.59 1.97 0.87
N ALA A 23 -16.53 1.68 1.64
CA ALA A 23 -16.64 1.26 3.03
C ALA A 23 -17.26 2.36 3.92
N ALA A 24 -16.86 3.62 3.75
CA ALA A 24 -17.38 4.76 4.50
C ALA A 24 -18.87 4.99 4.21
N ARG A 25 -19.28 4.94 2.95
CA ARG A 25 -20.68 5.10 2.55
C ARG A 25 -21.57 3.97 3.07
N LYS A 26 -21.07 2.73 3.10
CA LYS A 26 -21.76 1.59 3.72
C LYS A 26 -22.08 1.85 5.20
N MET A 27 -21.22 2.60 5.90
CA MET A 27 -21.40 2.98 7.30
C MET A 27 -22.14 4.32 7.47
N GLY A 28 -22.69 4.92 6.41
CA GLY A 28 -23.51 6.14 6.47
C GLY A 28 -22.72 7.45 6.52
N TYR A 29 -21.42 7.45 6.17
CA TYR A 29 -20.64 8.67 6.01
C TYR A 29 -20.78 9.25 4.61
N ARG A 30 -20.62 10.57 4.49
CA ARG A 30 -20.35 11.23 3.22
C ARG A 30 -18.86 11.27 2.96
N VAL A 31 -18.50 11.31 1.67
CA VAL A 31 -17.10 11.32 1.25
C VAL A 31 -16.88 12.44 0.24
N HIS A 32 -15.87 13.28 0.49
CA HIS A 32 -15.38 14.26 -0.47
C HIS A 32 -13.97 13.86 -0.91
N ALA A 33 -13.73 13.82 -2.21
CA ALA A 33 -12.42 13.53 -2.81
C ALA A 33 -11.73 14.83 -3.23
N PHE A 34 -10.41 14.91 -3.05
CA PHE A 34 -9.56 15.97 -3.58
C PHE A 34 -8.44 15.35 -4.39
N ASP A 35 -8.45 15.54 -5.72
CA ASP A 35 -7.49 14.96 -6.65
C ASP A 35 -7.35 15.85 -7.90
N PRO A 36 -6.17 15.97 -8.50
CA PRO A 36 -5.98 16.73 -9.74
C PRO A 36 -6.62 16.09 -10.97
N THR A 37 -6.96 14.80 -10.94
CA THR A 37 -7.53 14.07 -12.06
C THR A 37 -9.06 14.12 -12.00
N PRO A 38 -9.75 14.69 -13.01
CA PRO A 38 -11.21 14.69 -13.04
C PRO A 38 -11.75 13.27 -13.24
N ASP A 39 -12.95 13.00 -12.73
CA ASP A 39 -13.59 11.67 -12.78
C ASP A 39 -12.67 10.58 -12.22
N CYS A 40 -11.95 10.91 -11.16
CA CYS A 40 -11.02 9.98 -10.55
C CYS A 40 -11.75 8.79 -9.89
N PRO A 41 -11.11 7.62 -9.74
CA PRO A 41 -11.69 6.43 -9.10
C PRO A 41 -12.43 6.69 -7.79
N THR A 42 -11.88 7.54 -6.92
CA THR A 42 -12.54 7.96 -5.67
C THR A 42 -13.72 8.88 -5.95
N GLY A 43 -13.55 9.87 -6.85
CA GLY A 43 -14.58 10.84 -7.23
C GLY A 43 -15.85 10.19 -7.76
N GLN A 44 -15.71 9.11 -8.54
CA GLN A 44 -16.85 8.34 -9.09
C GLN A 44 -17.80 7.75 -8.02
N VAL A 45 -17.35 7.61 -6.78
CA VAL A 45 -18.12 7.06 -5.65
C VAL A 45 -18.24 8.01 -4.47
N ALA A 46 -17.65 9.18 -4.56
CA ALA A 46 -17.73 10.25 -3.55
C ALA A 46 -19.03 11.07 -3.72
N ASP A 47 -19.41 11.81 -2.67
CA ASP A 47 -20.52 12.77 -2.73
C ASP A 47 -20.10 14.09 -3.40
N LEU A 48 -18.80 14.42 -3.34
CA LEU A 48 -18.21 15.59 -3.98
C LEU A 48 -16.78 15.29 -4.40
N GLU A 49 -16.43 15.67 -5.62
CA GLU A 49 -15.06 15.71 -6.12
C GLU A 49 -14.61 17.16 -6.22
N ILE A 50 -13.43 17.46 -5.65
CA ILE A 50 -12.74 18.74 -5.81
C ILE A 50 -11.52 18.45 -6.69
N ASN A 51 -11.62 18.92 -7.94
CA ASN A 51 -10.60 18.70 -8.94
C ASN A 51 -9.65 19.91 -8.99
N ALA A 52 -8.48 19.77 -8.37
CA ALA A 52 -7.43 20.79 -8.35
C ALA A 52 -6.08 20.14 -7.99
N PRO A 53 -4.94 20.76 -8.39
CA PRO A 53 -3.62 20.35 -7.95
C PRO A 53 -3.49 20.32 -6.42
N TYR A 54 -2.70 19.39 -5.89
CA TYR A 54 -2.52 19.26 -4.43
C TYR A 54 -1.83 20.46 -3.78
N ASP A 55 -1.12 21.31 -4.54
CA ASP A 55 -0.47 22.54 -4.11
C ASP A 55 -1.36 23.78 -4.25
N ASP A 56 -2.60 23.64 -4.76
CA ASP A 56 -3.62 24.71 -4.72
C ASP A 56 -4.16 24.88 -3.30
N LEU A 57 -3.56 25.80 -2.55
CA LEU A 57 -3.91 26.06 -1.16
C LEU A 57 -5.32 26.63 -0.97
N GLU A 58 -5.86 27.34 -1.99
CA GLU A 58 -7.24 27.83 -1.91
C GLU A 58 -8.24 26.68 -2.07
N ALA A 59 -8.00 25.78 -3.01
CA ALA A 59 -8.81 24.58 -3.18
C ALA A 59 -8.72 23.68 -1.94
N ALA A 60 -7.53 23.50 -1.37
CA ALA A 60 -7.32 22.75 -0.13
C ALA A 60 -8.07 23.38 1.06
N ASN A 61 -8.09 24.71 1.17
CA ASN A 61 -8.86 25.40 2.20
C ASN A 61 -10.38 25.19 2.01
N ARG A 62 -10.89 25.35 0.77
CA ARG A 62 -12.31 25.09 0.47
C ARG A 62 -12.69 23.63 0.72
N PHE A 63 -11.80 22.69 0.44
CA PHE A 63 -11.99 21.28 0.75
C PHE A 63 -12.10 21.05 2.26
N ALA A 64 -11.12 21.53 3.04
CA ALA A 64 -11.09 21.36 4.48
C ALA A 64 -12.34 21.93 5.17
N GLN A 65 -12.89 23.05 4.69
CA GLN A 65 -14.12 23.64 5.25
C GLN A 65 -15.37 22.78 5.07
N LYS A 66 -15.38 21.86 4.08
CA LYS A 66 -16.53 21.03 3.72
C LYS A 66 -16.50 19.63 4.35
N VAL A 67 -15.50 19.30 5.13
CA VAL A 67 -15.34 17.99 5.74
C VAL A 67 -15.18 18.08 7.25
N ASP A 68 -15.39 16.98 7.96
CA ASP A 68 -15.25 16.92 9.42
C ASP A 68 -13.87 16.37 9.83
N ILE A 69 -13.25 15.52 8.99
CA ILE A 69 -11.95 14.91 9.19
C ILE A 69 -11.33 14.60 7.83
N VAL A 70 -10.00 14.53 7.75
CA VAL A 70 -9.27 14.22 6.52
C VAL A 70 -8.41 12.99 6.70
N THR A 71 -8.41 12.13 5.70
CA THR A 71 -7.44 11.03 5.52
C THR A 71 -6.86 11.10 4.10
N PHE A 72 -5.87 10.26 3.81
CA PHE A 72 -5.25 10.23 2.49
C PHE A 72 -5.10 8.78 1.96
N GLU A 73 -5.09 8.66 0.66
CA GLU A 73 -4.72 7.44 -0.06
C GLU A 73 -3.45 7.64 -0.89
N PHE A 74 -3.06 8.90 -1.11
CA PHE A 74 -1.89 9.31 -1.88
C PHE A 74 -0.84 9.94 -0.96
N GLU A 75 0.40 9.44 -1.02
CA GLU A 75 1.46 9.82 -0.07
C GLU A 75 2.20 11.11 -0.48
N ASN A 76 2.18 11.46 -1.78
CA ASN A 76 2.93 12.61 -2.27
C ASN A 76 2.13 13.93 -2.23
N VAL A 77 1.31 14.12 -1.19
CA VAL A 77 0.64 15.40 -0.94
C VAL A 77 1.67 16.39 -0.34
N PRO A 78 1.79 17.62 -0.87
CA PRO A 78 2.74 18.60 -0.34
C PRO A 78 2.54 18.87 1.15
N SER A 79 3.63 18.96 1.92
CA SER A 79 3.58 19.22 3.38
C SER A 79 2.86 20.51 3.70
N GLN A 80 3.00 21.56 2.89
CA GLN A 80 2.32 22.84 3.08
C GLN A 80 0.80 22.70 3.02
N THR A 81 0.29 21.87 2.11
CA THR A 81 -1.14 21.59 1.99
C THR A 81 -1.65 20.81 3.19
N LEU A 82 -0.92 19.79 3.64
CA LEU A 82 -1.27 19.03 4.84
C LEU A 82 -1.29 19.92 6.10
N GLN A 83 -0.29 20.78 6.27
CA GLN A 83 -0.22 21.72 7.39
C GLN A 83 -1.38 22.75 7.38
N LEU A 84 -1.78 23.22 6.18
CA LEU A 84 -2.95 24.08 6.05
C LEU A 84 -4.21 23.35 6.49
N ILE A 85 -4.43 22.14 5.98
CA ILE A 85 -5.61 21.34 6.31
C ILE A 85 -5.65 21.00 7.80
N GLU A 86 -4.52 20.59 8.39
CA GLU A 86 -4.41 20.21 9.80
C GLU A 86 -4.77 21.34 10.76
N ARG A 87 -4.51 22.61 10.40
CA ARG A 87 -4.96 23.77 11.17
C ARG A 87 -6.48 23.95 11.21
N LEU A 88 -7.18 23.36 10.26
CA LEU A 88 -8.63 23.50 10.08
C LEU A 88 -9.40 22.27 10.53
N LYS A 89 -8.85 21.09 10.27
CA LYS A 89 -9.50 19.79 10.51
C LYS A 89 -8.47 18.73 10.92
N PRO A 90 -8.84 17.75 11.74
CA PRO A 90 -7.97 16.62 12.02
C PRO A 90 -7.57 15.90 10.74
N VAL A 91 -6.29 15.53 10.64
CA VAL A 91 -5.72 14.73 9.53
C VAL A 91 -5.14 13.46 10.12
N HIS A 92 -5.59 12.30 9.66
CA HIS A 92 -5.08 11.01 10.12
C HIS A 92 -4.88 10.02 8.96
N PRO A 93 -3.73 9.29 8.98
CA PRO A 93 -2.59 9.45 9.89
C PRO A 93 -2.03 10.87 9.90
N SER A 94 -1.24 11.23 10.92
CA SER A 94 -0.74 12.61 11.06
C SER A 94 0.24 12.99 9.94
N PRO A 95 0.42 14.28 9.64
CA PRO A 95 1.44 14.74 8.69
C PRO A 95 2.85 14.26 9.04
N PHE A 96 3.17 14.09 10.33
CA PHE A 96 4.45 13.51 10.76
C PHE A 96 4.63 12.06 10.26
N VAL A 97 3.61 11.24 10.40
CA VAL A 97 3.63 9.85 9.90
C VAL A 97 3.88 9.85 8.39
N LEU A 98 3.14 10.67 7.64
CA LEU A 98 3.31 10.75 6.19
C LEU A 98 4.69 11.28 5.79
N ASP A 99 5.19 12.33 6.43
CA ASP A 99 6.52 12.89 6.15
C ASP A 99 7.66 11.91 6.45
N THR A 100 7.48 11.04 7.45
CA THR A 100 8.43 10.00 7.78
C THR A 100 8.44 8.90 6.73
N THR A 101 7.27 8.37 6.36
CA THR A 101 7.15 7.17 5.52
C THR A 101 7.34 7.44 4.03
N ARG A 102 6.97 8.62 3.52
CA ARG A 102 7.14 8.95 2.08
C ARG A 102 8.58 9.20 1.67
N HIS A 103 9.49 9.44 2.61
CA HIS A 103 10.88 9.75 2.36
C HIS A 103 11.77 8.60 2.85
N ARG A 104 12.32 7.79 1.94
CA ARG A 104 13.06 6.55 2.25
C ARG A 104 14.16 6.72 3.29
N LEU A 105 14.91 7.83 3.25
CA LEU A 105 15.95 8.07 4.24
C LEU A 105 15.36 8.33 5.63
N LYS A 106 14.33 9.16 5.74
CA LYS A 106 13.66 9.44 7.02
C LYS A 106 13.02 8.17 7.60
N GLU A 107 12.40 7.36 6.74
CA GLU A 107 11.82 6.07 7.12
C GLU A 107 12.90 5.11 7.66
N LYS A 108 14.01 4.94 6.94
CA LYS A 108 15.13 4.11 7.39
C LYS A 108 15.76 4.64 8.67
N ASP A 109 15.99 5.95 8.78
CA ASP A 109 16.53 6.59 9.99
C ASP A 109 15.58 6.38 11.18
N PHE A 110 14.27 6.56 10.98
CA PHE A 110 13.25 6.29 12.00
C PHE A 110 13.30 4.83 12.45
N LEU A 111 13.24 3.89 11.53
CA LEU A 111 13.23 2.46 11.85
C LEU A 111 14.54 2.04 12.56
N SER A 112 15.69 2.44 12.02
CA SER A 112 17.02 2.10 12.56
C SER A 112 17.25 2.70 13.94
N SER A 113 16.89 3.98 14.16
CA SER A 113 17.07 4.66 15.45
C SER A 113 16.22 4.06 16.58
N HIS A 114 15.12 3.37 16.22
CA HIS A 114 14.27 2.65 17.17
C HIS A 114 14.58 1.15 17.27
N GLY A 115 15.68 0.70 16.64
CA GLY A 115 16.15 -0.67 16.72
C GLY A 115 15.37 -1.68 15.86
N PHE A 116 14.56 -1.22 14.91
CA PHE A 116 13.88 -2.12 13.98
C PHE A 116 14.86 -2.64 12.91
N PRO A 117 14.78 -3.92 12.55
CA PRO A 117 15.65 -4.52 11.55
C PRO A 117 15.34 -3.98 10.15
N VAL A 118 16.31 -3.33 9.52
CA VAL A 118 16.25 -2.82 8.15
C VAL A 118 17.49 -3.26 7.36
N ALA A 119 17.41 -3.25 6.04
CA ALA A 119 18.60 -3.45 5.20
C ALA A 119 19.66 -2.37 5.55
N PRO A 120 20.96 -2.73 5.59
CA PRO A 120 22.02 -1.73 5.73
C PRO A 120 21.91 -0.67 4.65
N TYR A 121 22.05 0.61 5.00
CA TYR A 121 21.83 1.70 4.05
C TYR A 121 22.79 2.88 4.23
N ARG A 122 22.94 3.69 3.19
CA ARG A 122 23.68 4.96 3.20
C ARG A 122 22.93 6.02 2.42
N ALA A 123 22.93 7.24 2.93
CA ALA A 123 22.52 8.42 2.17
C ALA A 123 23.59 8.80 1.15
N VAL A 124 23.18 9.12 -0.08
CA VAL A 124 24.08 9.44 -1.20
C VAL A 124 23.61 10.72 -1.88
N ARG A 125 24.50 11.71 -2.02
CA ARG A 125 24.19 13.01 -2.61
C ARG A 125 24.98 13.30 -3.89
N ASP A 126 26.00 12.49 -4.19
CA ASP A 126 26.83 12.61 -5.36
C ASP A 126 27.49 11.25 -5.71
N LEU A 127 28.13 11.21 -6.86
CA LEU A 127 28.80 9.99 -7.33
C LEU A 127 29.95 9.54 -6.42
N GLN A 128 30.67 10.47 -5.79
CA GLN A 128 31.79 10.12 -4.91
C GLN A 128 31.27 9.40 -3.66
N GLN A 129 30.21 9.92 -3.04
CA GLN A 129 29.54 9.27 -1.91
C GLN A 129 28.94 7.91 -2.31
N LEU A 130 28.42 7.78 -3.54
CA LEU A 130 27.92 6.50 -4.02
C LEU A 130 29.04 5.46 -4.12
N VAL A 131 30.18 5.82 -4.68
CA VAL A 131 31.33 4.89 -4.78
C VAL A 131 31.79 4.44 -3.39
N GLN A 132 31.92 5.37 -2.44
CA GLN A 132 32.29 5.06 -1.07
C GLN A 132 31.23 4.15 -0.39
N ALA A 133 29.95 4.46 -0.56
CA ALA A 133 28.87 3.64 0.00
C ALA A 133 28.82 2.22 -0.59
N ILE A 134 29.16 2.04 -1.88
CA ILE A 134 29.29 0.72 -2.50
C ILE A 134 30.45 -0.07 -1.88
N GLU A 135 31.57 0.57 -1.57
CA GLU A 135 32.72 -0.09 -0.91
C GLU A 135 32.35 -0.55 0.51
N GLU A 136 31.54 0.23 1.23
CA GLU A 136 31.08 -0.11 2.58
C GLU A 136 30.01 -1.22 2.61
N LEU A 137 29.01 -1.15 1.71
CA LEU A 137 27.88 -2.08 1.71
C LEU A 137 28.12 -3.32 0.87
N ASN A 138 29.12 -3.28 -0.02
CA ASN A 138 29.40 -4.27 -1.06
C ASN A 138 28.30 -4.39 -2.14
N THR A 139 28.61 -5.14 -3.19
CA THR A 139 27.64 -5.50 -4.24
C THR A 139 27.17 -6.95 -4.08
N PRO A 140 25.94 -7.31 -4.46
CA PRO A 140 24.95 -6.40 -5.05
C PRO A 140 24.33 -5.45 -4.03
N CYS A 141 23.93 -4.24 -4.49
CA CYS A 141 23.20 -3.25 -3.69
C CYS A 141 22.17 -2.54 -4.57
N ILE A 142 21.24 -1.80 -3.97
CA ILE A 142 20.16 -1.13 -4.68
C ILE A 142 20.22 0.37 -4.38
N LEU A 143 20.40 1.19 -5.40
CA LEU A 143 20.28 2.63 -5.31
C LEU A 143 18.83 3.04 -5.57
N LYS A 144 18.23 3.79 -4.64
CA LYS A 144 16.84 4.25 -4.71
C LYS A 144 16.76 5.76 -4.56
N THR A 145 15.87 6.42 -5.30
CA THR A 145 15.54 7.84 -5.02
C THR A 145 14.96 7.97 -3.62
N ALA A 146 15.26 9.08 -2.93
CA ALA A 146 14.77 9.32 -1.58
C ALA A 146 13.24 9.51 -1.54
N GLU A 147 12.64 10.06 -2.61
CA GLU A 147 11.20 10.34 -2.74
C GLU A 147 10.69 9.89 -4.10
N PHE A 148 9.36 9.80 -4.26
CA PHE A 148 8.65 9.54 -5.52
C PHE A 148 8.91 8.17 -6.18
N GLY A 149 9.56 7.23 -5.52
CA GLY A 149 9.73 5.87 -6.03
C GLY A 149 8.54 4.99 -5.67
N TYR A 150 8.02 4.20 -6.64
CA TYR A 150 6.95 3.22 -6.45
C TYR A 150 7.00 2.13 -7.52
N ASP A 151 6.50 0.94 -7.23
CA ASP A 151 6.41 -0.20 -8.17
C ASP A 151 7.72 -0.39 -8.99
N GLY A 152 8.88 -0.33 -8.32
CA GLY A 152 10.20 -0.49 -8.95
C GLY A 152 10.74 0.74 -9.68
N LYS A 153 10.00 1.83 -9.79
CA LYS A 153 10.47 3.09 -10.36
C LYS A 153 11.38 3.83 -9.38
N GLY A 154 12.36 4.54 -9.91
CA GLY A 154 13.32 5.29 -9.08
C GLY A 154 14.29 4.38 -8.33
N GLN A 155 14.64 3.21 -8.89
CA GLN A 155 15.67 2.34 -8.33
C GLN A 155 16.56 1.73 -9.42
N PHE A 156 17.81 1.41 -9.02
CA PHE A 156 18.80 0.75 -9.88
C PHE A 156 19.57 -0.30 -9.07
N LYS A 157 19.55 -1.55 -9.52
CA LYS A 157 20.33 -2.62 -8.90
C LYS A 157 21.77 -2.57 -9.43
N ILE A 158 22.71 -2.30 -8.53
CA ILE A 158 24.15 -2.28 -8.81
C ILE A 158 24.70 -3.68 -8.53
N GLN A 159 25.13 -4.38 -9.56
CA GLN A 159 25.73 -5.71 -9.43
C GLN A 159 27.26 -5.65 -9.33
N HIS A 160 27.88 -4.63 -9.93
CA HIS A 160 29.32 -4.42 -9.93
C HIS A 160 29.63 -2.94 -9.66
N PRO A 161 30.69 -2.59 -8.92
CA PRO A 161 31.04 -1.22 -8.57
C PRO A 161 31.16 -0.27 -9.77
N GLN A 162 31.57 -0.80 -10.95
CA GLN A 162 31.69 -0.04 -12.20
C GLN A 162 30.38 0.56 -12.70
N GLN A 163 29.24 0.03 -12.23
CA GLN A 163 27.90 0.56 -12.58
C GLN A 163 27.51 1.82 -11.80
N ALA A 164 28.32 2.27 -10.82
CA ALA A 164 28.00 3.40 -9.97
C ALA A 164 27.62 4.66 -10.77
N ARG A 165 28.42 5.04 -11.78
CA ARG A 165 28.15 6.20 -12.63
C ARG A 165 26.83 6.04 -13.39
N GLN A 166 26.61 4.89 -14.03
CA GLN A 166 25.37 4.61 -14.76
C GLN A 166 24.15 4.67 -13.84
N ALA A 167 24.24 4.09 -12.64
CA ALA A 167 23.15 4.10 -11.65
C ALA A 167 22.80 5.54 -11.23
N TRP A 168 23.82 6.37 -10.93
CA TRP A 168 23.64 7.74 -10.52
C TRP A 168 22.98 8.61 -11.63
N GLU A 169 23.51 8.49 -12.85
CA GLU A 169 22.99 9.22 -14.01
C GLU A 169 21.55 8.76 -14.35
N THR A 170 21.24 7.46 -14.22
CA THR A 170 19.89 6.93 -14.47
C THR A 170 18.86 7.48 -13.48
N LEU A 171 19.20 7.56 -12.19
CA LEU A 171 18.28 8.09 -11.18
C LEU A 171 18.10 9.59 -11.27
N ASN A 172 19.14 10.32 -11.70
CA ASN A 172 19.13 11.78 -11.90
C ASN A 172 18.45 12.53 -10.74
N CYS A 173 18.89 12.30 -9.51
CA CYS A 173 18.33 12.88 -8.31
C CYS A 173 19.40 13.54 -7.44
N SER A 174 18.99 14.48 -6.58
CA SER A 174 19.88 15.20 -5.66
C SER A 174 20.16 14.42 -4.35
N LEU A 175 19.32 13.44 -4.04
CA LEU A 175 19.45 12.58 -2.86
C LEU A 175 18.94 11.19 -3.20
N ALA A 176 19.74 10.20 -2.90
CA ALA A 176 19.42 8.79 -3.02
C ALA A 176 19.73 8.04 -1.73
N VAL A 177 19.19 6.85 -1.60
CA VAL A 177 19.53 5.87 -0.55
C VAL A 177 20.12 4.65 -1.23
N LEU A 178 21.33 4.28 -0.87
CA LEU A 178 21.93 2.99 -1.26
C LEU A 178 21.60 1.98 -0.17
N GLU A 179 20.96 0.87 -0.54
CA GLU A 179 20.63 -0.24 0.36
C GLU A 179 21.42 -1.48 -0.03
N GLY A 180 21.93 -2.21 0.97
CA GLY A 180 22.47 -3.55 0.78
C GLY A 180 21.39 -4.48 0.23
N PHE A 181 21.72 -5.31 -0.74
CA PHE A 181 20.77 -6.26 -1.33
C PHE A 181 20.46 -7.38 -0.34
N ILE A 182 19.18 -7.58 -0.05
CA ILE A 182 18.69 -8.67 0.77
C ILE A 182 18.30 -9.83 -0.15
N ALA A 183 19.00 -10.97 -0.02
CA ALA A 183 18.63 -12.21 -0.69
C ALA A 183 17.52 -12.91 0.11
N PHE A 184 16.30 -12.39 0.01
CA PHE A 184 15.16 -12.87 0.76
C PHE A 184 14.56 -14.15 0.17
N GLU A 185 13.90 -14.92 1.03
CA GLU A 185 13.15 -16.12 0.68
C GLU A 185 11.69 -15.81 0.38
N HIS A 186 11.08 -14.91 1.20
CA HIS A 186 9.70 -14.50 1.03
C HIS A 186 9.54 -12.99 1.23
N GLU A 187 8.56 -12.43 0.53
CA GLU A 187 8.04 -11.09 0.79
C GLU A 187 6.72 -11.22 1.53
N VAL A 188 6.63 -10.57 2.69
CA VAL A 188 5.44 -10.58 3.51
C VAL A 188 5.03 -9.17 3.87
N SER A 189 3.76 -9.00 4.22
CA SER A 189 3.30 -7.73 4.79
C SER A 189 2.33 -7.97 5.94
N VAL A 190 2.33 -7.03 6.88
CA VAL A 190 1.39 -6.98 7.99
C VAL A 190 0.65 -5.66 7.92
N ILE A 191 -0.67 -5.72 8.03
CA ILE A 191 -1.51 -4.54 8.13
C ILE A 191 -1.96 -4.38 9.57
N VAL A 192 -1.67 -3.21 10.13
CA VAL A 192 -1.97 -2.84 11.51
C VAL A 192 -2.90 -1.65 11.52
N ALA A 193 -3.96 -1.71 12.30
CA ALA A 193 -4.80 -0.55 12.63
C ALA A 193 -4.58 -0.13 14.08
N ARG A 194 -4.47 1.18 14.34
CA ARG A 194 -4.39 1.75 15.67
C ARG A 194 -5.28 2.99 15.76
N ASN A 195 -6.05 3.12 16.83
CA ASN A 195 -6.93 4.27 17.06
C ASN A 195 -6.41 5.22 18.15
N HIS A 196 -7.12 6.32 18.39
CA HIS A 196 -6.79 7.33 19.40
C HIS A 196 -6.74 6.80 20.86
N LYS A 197 -7.36 5.64 21.13
CA LYS A 197 -7.32 4.99 22.45
C LYS A 197 -6.16 4.01 22.58
N HIS A 198 -5.24 4.01 21.60
CA HIS A 198 -4.12 3.09 21.51
C HIS A 198 -4.54 1.61 21.36
N GLU A 199 -5.80 1.35 21.06
CA GLU A 199 -6.25 0.03 20.67
C GLU A 199 -5.61 -0.36 19.33
N VAL A 200 -5.07 -1.57 19.25
CA VAL A 200 -4.41 -2.10 18.06
C VAL A 200 -5.10 -3.38 17.59
N ARG A 201 -5.24 -3.51 16.28
CA ARG A 201 -5.64 -4.76 15.62
C ARG A 201 -4.71 -5.02 14.44
N THR A 202 -4.28 -6.26 14.29
CA THR A 202 -3.52 -6.72 13.12
C THR A 202 -4.38 -7.63 12.27
N PHE A 203 -4.23 -7.56 10.97
CA PHE A 203 -4.71 -8.61 10.07
C PHE A 203 -3.75 -9.80 10.11
N PRO A 204 -4.18 -11.02 9.72
CA PRO A 204 -3.25 -12.13 9.49
C PRO A 204 -2.18 -11.73 8.49
N ILE A 205 -1.03 -12.39 8.55
CA ILE A 205 0.09 -12.09 7.64
C ILE A 205 -0.31 -12.33 6.17
N PHE A 206 0.19 -11.47 5.30
CA PHE A 206 0.04 -11.58 3.85
C PHE A 206 1.35 -12.04 3.24
N HIS A 207 1.34 -13.15 2.50
CA HIS A 207 2.45 -13.62 1.68
C HIS A 207 2.30 -13.06 0.27
N ASN A 208 3.28 -12.32 -0.19
CA ASN A 208 3.23 -11.53 -1.41
C ASN A 208 4.16 -12.10 -2.48
N THR A 209 3.71 -12.08 -3.71
CA THR A 209 4.52 -12.40 -4.88
C THR A 209 4.54 -11.18 -5.79
N HIS A 210 5.75 -10.66 -6.08
CA HIS A 210 5.93 -9.56 -7.01
C HIS A 210 6.46 -10.06 -8.35
N VAL A 211 5.97 -9.48 -9.43
CA VAL A 211 6.45 -9.70 -10.79
C VAL A 211 6.83 -8.35 -11.37
N ASN A 212 8.08 -8.21 -11.82
CA ASN A 212 8.62 -6.92 -12.30
C ASN A 212 8.41 -5.77 -11.30
N HIS A 213 8.62 -6.03 -10.00
CA HIS A 213 8.46 -5.11 -8.89
C HIS A 213 7.00 -4.64 -8.61
N ILE A 214 6.01 -5.22 -9.28
CA ILE A 214 4.60 -4.93 -9.03
C ILE A 214 3.99 -6.13 -8.30
N LEU A 215 3.24 -5.89 -7.24
CA LEU A 215 2.52 -6.95 -6.54
C LEU A 215 1.58 -7.67 -7.53
N ASP A 216 1.79 -8.96 -7.70
CA ASP A 216 1.02 -9.82 -8.61
C ASP A 216 -0.04 -10.62 -7.86
N LEU A 217 0.36 -11.23 -6.74
CA LEU A 217 -0.47 -12.13 -5.96
C LEU A 217 -0.24 -11.92 -4.47
N THR A 218 -1.30 -12.01 -3.69
CA THR A 218 -1.24 -12.05 -2.22
C THR A 218 -2.07 -13.24 -1.72
N ILE A 219 -1.54 -13.95 -0.74
CA ILE A 219 -2.20 -15.07 -0.07
C ILE A 219 -2.23 -14.80 1.43
N SER A 220 -3.33 -15.17 2.09
CA SER A 220 -3.45 -15.15 3.54
C SER A 220 -4.33 -16.29 4.04
N SER A 221 -4.16 -16.65 5.31
CA SER A 221 -4.90 -17.75 5.95
C SER A 221 -5.24 -17.40 7.41
N PRO A 222 -6.38 -17.86 7.94
CA PRO A 222 -6.64 -17.79 9.38
C PRO A 222 -5.65 -18.64 10.19
N ASP A 223 -5.18 -19.76 9.61
CA ASP A 223 -4.13 -20.59 10.18
C ASP A 223 -2.75 -20.15 9.65
N PRO A 224 -1.65 -20.50 10.32
CA PRO A 224 -0.32 -20.21 9.83
C PRO A 224 -0.10 -20.68 8.39
N LEU A 225 0.50 -19.81 7.58
CA LEU A 225 0.83 -20.13 6.19
C LEU A 225 1.91 -21.23 6.14
N PRO A 226 1.70 -22.30 5.34
CA PRO A 226 2.56 -23.47 5.36
C PRO A 226 4.00 -23.21 4.90
N ASP A 227 4.19 -22.23 4.02
CA ASP A 227 5.50 -21.90 3.45
C ASP A 227 6.33 -20.95 4.34
N LEU A 228 5.79 -20.53 5.49
CA LEU A 228 6.44 -19.61 6.43
C LEU A 228 6.49 -20.25 7.81
N SER A 229 7.63 -20.20 8.51
CA SER A 229 7.70 -20.68 9.88
C SER A 229 6.75 -19.87 10.78
N VAL A 230 6.12 -20.54 11.76
CA VAL A 230 5.22 -19.87 12.72
C VAL A 230 5.95 -18.77 13.48
N TYR A 231 7.22 -18.98 13.79
CA TYR A 231 8.07 -18.00 14.47
C TYR A 231 8.24 -16.72 13.65
N VAL A 232 8.53 -16.85 12.34
CA VAL A 232 8.66 -15.69 11.42
C VAL A 232 7.34 -14.94 11.29
N GLN A 233 6.22 -15.66 11.19
CA GLN A 233 4.90 -15.04 11.12
C GLN A 233 4.58 -14.22 12.37
N GLN A 234 4.85 -14.78 13.55
CA GLN A 234 4.64 -14.09 14.82
C GLN A 234 5.57 -12.86 14.94
N GLN A 235 6.85 -13.00 14.61
CA GLN A 235 7.81 -11.90 14.63
C GLN A 235 7.38 -10.75 13.72
N ALA A 236 6.87 -11.04 12.52
CA ALA A 236 6.37 -10.02 11.60
C ALA A 236 5.16 -9.27 12.18
N LEU A 237 4.21 -9.97 12.79
CA LEU A 237 3.06 -9.36 13.46
C LEU A 237 3.48 -8.44 14.62
N GLU A 238 4.40 -8.92 15.47
CA GLU A 238 4.91 -8.15 16.61
C GLU A 238 5.66 -6.89 16.15
N LEU A 239 6.50 -6.98 15.12
CA LEU A 239 7.18 -5.83 14.52
C LEU A 239 6.16 -4.80 13.99
N GLY A 240 5.13 -5.24 13.29
CA GLY A 240 4.07 -4.35 12.81
C GLY A 240 3.40 -3.57 13.95
N VAL A 241 3.06 -4.24 15.04
CA VAL A 241 2.47 -3.61 16.23
C VAL A 241 3.41 -2.61 16.87
N GLN A 242 4.69 -2.99 17.06
CA GLN A 242 5.69 -2.11 17.68
C GLN A 242 5.93 -0.85 16.84
N ILE A 243 6.04 -0.98 15.51
CA ILE A 243 6.20 0.15 14.60
C ILE A 243 4.97 1.08 14.65
N ALA A 244 3.75 0.52 14.65
CA ALA A 244 2.53 1.32 14.73
C ALA A 244 2.43 2.12 16.04
N HIS A 245 2.90 1.56 17.16
CA HIS A 245 3.02 2.28 18.43
C HIS A 245 4.08 3.38 18.37
N GLN A 246 5.27 3.04 17.86
CA GLN A 246 6.42 3.93 17.87
C GLN A 246 6.22 5.16 16.98
N ILE A 247 5.54 5.00 15.83
CA ILE A 247 5.23 6.12 14.91
C ILE A 247 3.99 6.91 15.33
N ASP A 248 3.35 6.55 16.45
CA ASP A 248 2.07 7.10 16.94
C ASP A 248 0.97 7.10 15.88
N LEU A 249 0.79 5.95 15.23
CA LEU A 249 -0.20 5.78 14.18
C LEU A 249 -1.62 6.03 14.69
N ILE A 250 -2.41 6.79 13.92
CA ILE A 250 -3.87 6.79 13.97
C ILE A 250 -4.37 6.48 12.56
N GLY A 251 -4.88 5.29 12.35
CA GLY A 251 -5.25 4.80 11.03
C GLY A 251 -4.76 3.38 10.79
N VAL A 252 -4.49 3.06 9.53
CA VAL A 252 -3.93 1.79 9.07
C VAL A 252 -2.52 2.01 8.54
N LEU A 253 -1.62 1.10 8.89
CA LEU A 253 -0.24 1.02 8.40
C LEU A 253 -0.02 -0.37 7.80
N CYS A 254 0.51 -0.42 6.59
CA CYS A 254 1.11 -1.63 6.05
C CYS A 254 2.61 -1.59 6.29
N VAL A 255 3.16 -2.67 6.83
CA VAL A 255 4.60 -2.88 6.97
C VAL A 255 4.98 -4.00 6.01
N GLU A 256 5.75 -3.66 4.98
CA GLU A 256 6.32 -4.65 4.05
C GLU A 256 7.66 -5.14 4.56
N MET A 257 7.88 -6.45 4.48
CA MET A 257 9.03 -7.10 5.09
C MET A 257 9.57 -8.21 4.18
N PHE A 258 10.86 -8.44 4.30
CA PHE A 258 11.56 -9.60 3.75
C PHE A 258 11.83 -10.63 4.84
N THR A 259 11.83 -11.91 4.49
CA THR A 259 12.25 -12.99 5.39
C THR A 259 13.54 -13.64 4.87
N VAL A 260 14.47 -13.88 5.78
CA VAL A 260 15.75 -14.55 5.51
C VAL A 260 15.98 -15.55 6.63
N GLY A 261 15.78 -16.83 6.38
CA GLY A 261 15.75 -17.87 7.41
C GLY A 261 14.71 -17.51 8.49
N ASN A 262 15.15 -17.34 9.72
CA ASN A 262 14.29 -16.94 10.84
C ASN A 262 14.27 -15.43 11.13
N GLN A 263 14.82 -14.61 10.24
CA GLN A 263 14.86 -13.16 10.43
C GLN A 263 13.80 -12.46 9.59
N VAL A 264 13.21 -11.41 10.13
CA VAL A 264 12.31 -10.51 9.44
C VAL A 264 12.98 -9.15 9.33
N ILE A 265 13.04 -8.59 8.13
CA ILE A 265 13.68 -7.31 7.80
C ILE A 265 12.62 -6.38 7.22
N VAL A 266 12.44 -5.21 7.83
CA VAL A 266 11.49 -4.20 7.33
C VAL A 266 12.02 -3.58 6.04
N ASN A 267 11.18 -3.64 5.01
CA ASN A 267 11.47 -3.04 3.71
C ASN A 267 10.90 -1.61 3.62
N GLU A 268 9.60 -1.45 3.80
CA GLU A 268 8.87 -0.21 3.52
C GLU A 268 7.63 -0.08 4.41
N LEU A 269 7.23 1.15 4.70
CA LEU A 269 6.02 1.50 5.44
C LEU A 269 5.04 2.25 4.54
N ALA A 270 3.77 1.84 4.54
CA ALA A 270 2.70 2.57 3.85
C ALA A 270 1.60 2.95 4.85
N PRO A 271 1.46 4.24 5.24
CA PRO A 271 0.53 4.68 6.29
C PRO A 271 -0.90 4.86 5.74
N ARG A 272 -1.41 3.87 5.07
CA ARG A 272 -2.71 3.81 4.40
C ARG A 272 -3.11 2.38 4.10
N PRO A 273 -4.36 2.12 3.68
CA PRO A 273 -4.71 0.83 3.09
C PRO A 273 -3.73 0.44 1.98
N HIS A 274 -3.39 -0.83 1.89
CA HIS A 274 -2.37 -1.34 0.99
C HIS A 274 -2.93 -2.39 0.03
N ASN A 275 -2.29 -2.54 -1.13
CA ASN A 275 -2.70 -3.48 -2.16
C ASN A 275 -2.73 -4.93 -1.67
N SER A 276 -1.75 -5.35 -0.85
CA SER A 276 -1.72 -6.70 -0.28
C SER A 276 -2.93 -7.00 0.61
N GLY A 277 -3.55 -5.98 1.21
CA GLY A 277 -4.75 -6.12 2.05
C GLY A 277 -6.07 -6.06 1.30
N HIS A 278 -6.09 -6.01 -0.03
CA HIS A 278 -7.36 -5.89 -0.79
C HIS A 278 -8.28 -7.09 -0.57
N LEU A 279 -7.74 -8.30 -0.41
CA LEU A 279 -8.54 -9.48 -0.09
C LEU A 279 -9.37 -9.34 1.19
N THR A 280 -8.99 -8.45 2.11
CA THR A 280 -9.73 -8.22 3.35
C THR A 280 -11.15 -7.70 3.10
N PHE A 281 -11.41 -7.11 1.93
CA PHE A 281 -12.72 -6.59 1.58
C PHE A 281 -13.79 -7.70 1.49
N ASP A 282 -13.39 -8.88 1.01
CA ASP A 282 -14.30 -10.02 0.80
C ASP A 282 -14.06 -11.15 1.81
N ALA A 283 -12.90 -11.22 2.44
CA ALA A 283 -12.48 -12.39 3.20
C ALA A 283 -12.36 -12.16 4.72
N CYS A 284 -12.37 -10.90 5.19
CA CYS A 284 -12.33 -10.57 6.62
C CYS A 284 -13.68 -10.07 7.14
N ILE A 285 -13.91 -10.21 8.46
CA ILE A 285 -15.07 -9.60 9.12
C ILE A 285 -15.08 -8.09 8.91
N THR A 286 -13.94 -7.43 9.15
CA THR A 286 -13.73 -6.00 8.89
C THR A 286 -12.61 -5.83 7.86
N SER A 287 -12.85 -5.10 6.79
CA SER A 287 -11.81 -4.82 5.80
C SER A 287 -10.81 -3.78 6.31
N GLN A 288 -9.61 -3.74 5.72
CA GLN A 288 -8.63 -2.68 6.02
C GLN A 288 -9.19 -1.27 5.78
N PHE A 289 -10.13 -1.12 4.85
CA PHE A 289 -10.76 0.16 4.53
C PHE A 289 -11.75 0.60 5.61
N GLU A 290 -12.55 -0.34 6.12
CA GLU A 290 -13.41 -0.08 7.27
C GLU A 290 -12.60 0.14 8.55
N GLN A 291 -11.48 -0.58 8.73
CA GLN A 291 -10.56 -0.34 9.86
C GLN A 291 -9.93 1.06 9.80
N GLN A 292 -9.49 1.52 8.61
CA GLN A 292 -9.03 2.90 8.42
C GLN A 292 -10.09 3.91 8.85
N LEU A 293 -11.32 3.73 8.39
CA LEU A 293 -12.43 4.60 8.78
C LEU A 293 -12.65 4.62 10.29
N ARG A 294 -12.72 3.42 10.91
CA ARG A 294 -12.93 3.29 12.36
C ARG A 294 -11.81 3.96 13.15
N ALA A 295 -10.57 3.73 12.76
CA ALA A 295 -9.40 4.31 13.43
C ALA A 295 -9.39 5.84 13.33
N VAL A 296 -9.52 6.40 12.12
CA VAL A 296 -9.47 7.85 11.92
C VAL A 296 -10.66 8.57 12.55
N CYS A 297 -11.84 7.95 12.55
CA CYS A 297 -13.05 8.51 13.17
C CYS A 297 -13.12 8.31 14.69
N ASN A 298 -12.11 7.69 15.30
CA ASN A 298 -12.07 7.32 16.71
C ASN A 298 -13.26 6.45 17.15
N LEU A 299 -13.64 5.49 16.29
CA LEU A 299 -14.58 4.42 16.60
C LEU A 299 -13.82 3.23 17.21
N PRO A 300 -14.50 2.30 17.90
CA PRO A 300 -13.91 1.01 18.26
C PRO A 300 -13.42 0.26 17.02
N LEU A 301 -12.23 -0.32 17.08
CA LEU A 301 -11.72 -1.13 15.98
C LEU A 301 -12.58 -2.38 15.78
N GLY A 302 -12.75 -2.78 14.54
CA GLY A 302 -13.46 -3.98 14.18
C GLY A 302 -12.59 -5.25 14.30
N GLU A 303 -13.20 -6.40 14.28
CA GLU A 303 -12.53 -7.70 14.27
C GLU A 303 -11.88 -7.96 12.91
N THR A 304 -10.59 -8.31 12.89
CA THR A 304 -9.79 -8.51 11.67
C THR A 304 -9.71 -9.96 11.20
N THR A 305 -10.46 -10.84 11.83
CA THR A 305 -10.46 -12.27 11.54
C THR A 305 -10.72 -12.53 10.05
N LEU A 306 -9.81 -13.27 9.44
CA LEU A 306 -9.98 -13.84 8.11
C LEU A 306 -10.88 -15.06 8.20
N LEU A 307 -11.97 -15.09 7.45
CA LEU A 307 -13.01 -16.09 7.56
C LEU A 307 -12.61 -17.44 6.92
N ARG A 308 -11.78 -17.41 5.91
CA ARG A 308 -11.24 -18.56 5.18
C ARG A 308 -9.91 -18.19 4.53
N PRO A 309 -9.07 -19.18 4.19
CA PRO A 309 -7.92 -18.93 3.33
C PRO A 309 -8.34 -18.19 2.06
N ALA A 310 -7.60 -17.14 1.73
CA ALA A 310 -7.93 -16.25 0.63
C ALA A 310 -6.70 -15.90 -0.21
N ALA A 311 -6.93 -15.60 -1.48
CA ALA A 311 -5.93 -15.07 -2.37
C ALA A 311 -6.48 -13.91 -3.19
N MET A 312 -5.62 -12.93 -3.48
CA MET A 312 -5.91 -11.79 -4.35
C MET A 312 -4.90 -11.76 -5.48
N ALA A 313 -5.37 -11.59 -6.71
CA ALA A 313 -4.53 -11.36 -7.87
C ALA A 313 -4.84 -9.99 -8.50
N ASN A 314 -3.81 -9.18 -8.72
CA ASN A 314 -3.97 -7.90 -9.40
C ASN A 314 -4.36 -8.08 -10.87
N LEU A 315 -5.18 -7.18 -11.36
CA LEU A 315 -5.52 -7.00 -12.76
C LEU A 315 -4.80 -5.76 -13.28
N LEU A 316 -3.71 -5.99 -14.01
CA LEU A 316 -2.94 -4.92 -14.62
C LEU A 316 -3.52 -4.57 -16.00
N GLY A 317 -3.25 -3.37 -16.48
CA GLY A 317 -3.69 -2.91 -17.80
C GLY A 317 -3.23 -3.82 -18.95
N ASP A 318 -2.17 -4.60 -18.73
CA ASP A 318 -1.68 -5.64 -19.64
C ASP A 318 -2.78 -6.62 -20.05
N ILE A 319 -3.70 -6.95 -19.14
CA ILE A 319 -4.84 -7.86 -19.41
C ILE A 319 -5.75 -7.26 -20.49
N TRP A 320 -6.08 -5.97 -20.40
CA TRP A 320 -6.88 -5.30 -21.41
C TRP A 320 -6.15 -5.21 -22.75
N LEU A 321 -4.84 -4.93 -22.72
CA LEU A 321 -4.03 -4.82 -23.92
C LEU A 321 -3.86 -6.16 -24.65
N GLN A 322 -3.94 -7.29 -23.94
CA GLN A 322 -3.85 -8.64 -24.49
C GLN A 322 -5.21 -9.26 -24.83
N ALA A 323 -6.28 -8.79 -24.20
CA ALA A 323 -7.62 -9.33 -24.45
C ALA A 323 -8.11 -9.00 -25.86
N PRO A 324 -8.92 -9.88 -26.50
CA PRO A 324 -9.56 -9.59 -27.77
C PRO A 324 -10.37 -8.29 -27.70
N ASP A 325 -10.21 -7.42 -28.70
CA ASP A 325 -10.87 -6.11 -28.78
C ASP A 325 -10.69 -5.22 -27.52
N HIS A 326 -9.61 -5.45 -26.76
CA HIS A 326 -9.35 -4.81 -25.45
C HIS A 326 -10.48 -5.01 -24.42
N GLN A 327 -11.24 -6.08 -24.55
CA GLN A 327 -12.34 -6.46 -23.65
C GLN A 327 -12.01 -7.77 -22.94
N PRO A 328 -11.60 -7.74 -21.66
CA PRO A 328 -11.39 -8.95 -20.89
C PRO A 328 -12.67 -9.78 -20.77
N ARG A 329 -12.53 -11.08 -20.73
CA ARG A 329 -13.65 -12.03 -20.69
C ARG A 329 -14.19 -12.21 -19.28
N TRP A 330 -14.95 -11.23 -18.82
CA TRP A 330 -15.44 -11.20 -17.44
C TRP A 330 -16.32 -12.37 -17.07
N TYR A 331 -17.15 -12.84 -18.03
CA TYR A 331 -18.03 -13.97 -17.80
C TYR A 331 -17.25 -15.23 -17.42
N GLU A 332 -16.20 -15.56 -18.14
CA GLU A 332 -15.36 -16.71 -17.89
C GLU A 332 -14.63 -16.64 -16.54
N ALA A 333 -14.14 -15.47 -16.19
CA ALA A 333 -13.47 -15.27 -14.89
C ALA A 333 -14.43 -15.44 -13.70
N LEU A 334 -15.71 -15.14 -13.90
CA LEU A 334 -16.76 -15.20 -12.88
C LEU A 334 -17.54 -16.53 -12.86
N THR A 335 -17.14 -17.52 -13.66
CA THR A 335 -17.76 -18.87 -13.60
C THR A 335 -17.49 -19.60 -12.30
N ASP A 336 -16.36 -19.34 -11.64
CA ASP A 336 -16.12 -19.80 -10.27
C ASP A 336 -16.89 -18.89 -9.31
N PRO A 337 -17.91 -19.39 -8.58
CA PRO A 337 -18.77 -18.57 -7.72
C PRO A 337 -18.04 -18.02 -6.48
N THR A 338 -16.83 -18.47 -6.19
CA THR A 338 -16.00 -17.96 -5.08
C THR A 338 -15.16 -16.74 -5.47
N VAL A 339 -15.06 -16.44 -6.77
CA VAL A 339 -14.27 -15.31 -7.27
C VAL A 339 -15.07 -14.01 -7.16
N LYS A 340 -14.43 -12.99 -6.62
CA LYS A 340 -14.92 -11.60 -6.53
C LYS A 340 -14.09 -10.71 -7.42
N LEU A 341 -14.77 -9.84 -8.17
CA LEU A 341 -14.16 -8.87 -9.09
C LEU A 341 -14.30 -7.45 -8.52
N HIS A 342 -13.17 -6.74 -8.47
CA HIS A 342 -13.13 -5.32 -8.12
C HIS A 342 -12.41 -4.54 -9.22
N LEU A 343 -13.15 -3.74 -9.96
CA LEU A 343 -12.61 -2.79 -10.95
C LEU A 343 -12.55 -1.40 -10.34
N TYR A 344 -11.45 -0.69 -10.63
CA TYR A 344 -11.20 0.61 -10.00
C TYR A 344 -11.80 1.80 -10.74
N GLY A 345 -12.50 1.58 -11.86
CA GLY A 345 -13.09 2.66 -12.63
C GLY A 345 -12.10 3.47 -13.48
N LYS A 346 -10.88 2.98 -13.65
CA LYS A 346 -9.86 3.61 -14.50
C LYS A 346 -10.15 3.32 -15.98
N THR A 347 -10.17 4.35 -16.82
CA THR A 347 -10.59 4.27 -18.24
C THR A 347 -9.48 3.92 -19.21
N HIS A 348 -8.20 4.19 -18.86
CA HIS A 348 -7.06 4.01 -19.77
C HIS A 348 -6.12 2.90 -19.27
N PRO A 349 -6.23 1.67 -19.80
CA PRO A 349 -5.31 0.60 -19.48
C PRO A 349 -3.91 0.92 -20.02
N GLN A 350 -2.90 0.75 -19.17
CA GLN A 350 -1.50 0.89 -19.52
C GLN A 350 -0.72 -0.26 -18.91
N LYS A 351 0.40 -0.62 -19.52
CA LYS A 351 1.29 -1.67 -19.00
C LYS A 351 1.67 -1.39 -17.53
N GLY A 352 1.46 -2.38 -16.68
CA GLY A 352 1.75 -2.28 -15.24
C GLY A 352 0.77 -1.45 -14.43
N ARG A 353 -0.21 -0.75 -15.03
CA ARG A 353 -1.19 0.03 -14.29
C ARG A 353 -2.22 -0.87 -13.62
N LYS A 354 -2.36 -0.79 -12.29
CA LYS A 354 -3.35 -1.52 -11.52
C LYS A 354 -4.76 -1.02 -11.87
N MET A 355 -5.55 -1.86 -12.54
CA MET A 355 -6.90 -1.55 -13.04
C MET A 355 -8.02 -2.16 -12.18
N GLY A 356 -7.69 -3.24 -11.46
CA GLY A 356 -8.60 -3.98 -10.61
C GLY A 356 -7.88 -5.10 -9.88
N HIS A 357 -8.66 -5.96 -9.22
CA HIS A 357 -8.17 -7.22 -8.66
C HIS A 357 -9.29 -8.26 -8.64
N LEU A 358 -8.89 -9.51 -8.56
CA LEU A 358 -9.75 -10.65 -8.22
C LEU A 358 -9.40 -11.13 -6.82
N THR A 359 -10.40 -11.54 -6.05
CA THR A 359 -10.24 -12.23 -4.77
C THR A 359 -10.98 -13.57 -4.84
N SER A 360 -10.41 -14.61 -4.26
CA SER A 360 -11.07 -15.90 -4.06
C SER A 360 -10.80 -16.44 -2.67
N THR A 361 -11.77 -17.16 -2.14
CA THR A 361 -11.62 -17.92 -0.88
C THR A 361 -11.75 -19.42 -1.13
N ALA A 362 -11.08 -20.23 -0.33
CA ALA A 362 -11.11 -21.70 -0.46
C ALA A 362 -10.89 -22.41 0.89
N SER A 363 -10.74 -23.73 0.85
CA SER A 363 -10.44 -24.54 2.03
C SER A 363 -8.96 -24.47 2.42
N THR A 364 -8.08 -24.17 1.46
CA THR A 364 -6.64 -24.04 1.68
C THR A 364 -6.09 -22.81 0.96
N PRO A 365 -4.94 -22.25 1.40
CA PRO A 365 -4.29 -21.12 0.75
C PRO A 365 -3.92 -21.40 -0.73
N HIS A 366 -3.42 -22.61 -1.00
CA HIS A 366 -3.05 -23.05 -2.35
C HIS A 366 -4.27 -23.12 -3.28
N GLU A 367 -5.39 -23.66 -2.78
CA GLU A 367 -6.62 -23.72 -3.56
C GLU A 367 -7.15 -22.31 -3.88
N ALA A 368 -7.14 -21.40 -2.91
CA ALA A 368 -7.55 -20.00 -3.13
C ALA A 368 -6.66 -19.33 -4.21
N ARG A 369 -5.35 -19.54 -4.12
CA ARG A 369 -4.37 -19.10 -5.15
C ARG A 369 -4.73 -19.63 -6.53
N ASP A 370 -4.89 -20.95 -6.63
CA ASP A 370 -5.11 -21.58 -7.93
C ASP A 370 -6.43 -21.15 -8.58
N ARG A 371 -7.48 -20.92 -7.78
CA ARG A 371 -8.76 -20.39 -8.26
C ARG A 371 -8.61 -18.98 -8.83
N VAL A 372 -8.00 -18.06 -8.08
CA VAL A 372 -7.86 -16.66 -8.54
C VAL A 372 -6.95 -16.55 -9.76
N LEU A 373 -5.90 -17.40 -9.86
CA LEU A 373 -5.01 -17.42 -11.02
C LEU A 373 -5.70 -17.98 -12.27
N ARG A 374 -6.49 -19.07 -12.15
CA ARG A 374 -7.30 -19.58 -13.26
C ARG A 374 -8.32 -18.54 -13.74
N ALA A 375 -9.02 -17.89 -12.82
CA ALA A 375 -9.95 -16.83 -13.15
C ALA A 375 -9.27 -15.67 -13.88
N ARG A 376 -8.08 -15.24 -13.43
CA ARG A 376 -7.29 -14.21 -14.12
C ARG A 376 -6.84 -14.65 -15.51
N GLN A 377 -6.41 -15.89 -15.65
CA GLN A 377 -5.96 -16.44 -16.94
C GLN A 377 -7.09 -16.50 -17.96
N SER A 378 -8.32 -16.84 -17.55
CA SER A 378 -9.48 -16.91 -18.44
C SER A 378 -9.93 -15.55 -18.98
N LEU A 379 -9.46 -14.42 -18.37
CA LEU A 379 -9.74 -13.07 -18.89
C LEU A 379 -9.14 -12.83 -20.29
N VAL A 380 -8.07 -13.55 -20.66
CA VAL A 380 -7.30 -13.33 -21.90
C VAL A 380 -7.41 -14.51 -22.85
N HIS A 381 -7.38 -15.75 -22.32
CA HIS A 381 -7.35 -16.98 -23.12
C HIS A 381 -8.70 -17.70 -23.11
N GLN A 382 -9.05 -18.40 -24.22
CA GLN A 382 -10.09 -19.42 -24.17
C GLN A 382 -9.56 -20.62 -23.36
N SER A 383 -10.34 -21.05 -22.39
CA SER A 383 -10.14 -22.30 -21.65
C SER A 383 -10.30 -23.51 -22.57
#